data_8df85a559dadeb7b1c1bb8ea42f0c183
#
_entry.id   8df85a559dadeb7b1c1bb8ea42f0c183
#
_cell.length_a   1.000
_cell.length_b   1.000
_cell.length_c   1.000
_cell.angle_alpha   90.00
_cell.angle_beta   90.00
_cell.angle_gamma   90.00
#
_symmetry.space_group_name_H-M   'P 1'
#
loop_
_entity.id
_entity.type
_entity.pdbx_description
1 polymer ?
#
loop_
_entity_poly.entity_id
_entity_poly.type
_entity_poly.pdbx_seq_one_letter_code
_entity_poly.pdbx_strand_id
1 'polypeptide(L)'
;MFDKSKLKCSSFLFLVLLIFCLHSNIIIGLAQSEKLELEVEQHWDTYGIGGTCIAGTHNLAVEDVDNDGSKEIVTGGFSYSIVDENRGSIGAPLRIWSWNGQNLTLEKSENWLGNIRCVTAGDADGDDKIEILTAGGLISNTSISSSLRIWSWNGQNLVLKGSYTEISAGSIFICDVDSDDIPEILAVGRAYNTSQPNAQLTIWHWDGDNISLKANVEWSSSNDVARANSLQAADLDKDGTIEIVTGGYVNKLENSSGQLRVWQFDGNNVSLVTNAEWRMVDAFSLDMAGNVLGNTVVNNIKVADVDSDGYQEIVTGGFTYDGAKALAQLRIWNWTNNILNLEESYEWATSDITEIKSISIADVDSDGNKEVVTSGLTCGYDSFSENAPDKSRAELKILSWNGNTLSSKLSANWMAGEGVCGWNVGTGDVDNDGAVEIVTVGCMYVDNLCDPDLRIWSLPAESSTSASFPYIPAVIAGTVITILVVLTLHFFIRRRG
;
A
#
# COMPACT_ATOMS: atom_id res chain seq x y z
N MET A 1 21.97 72.64 -2.12
CA MET A 1 22.93 71.94 -2.96
C MET A 1 22.80 70.44 -2.63
N PHE A 2 22.04 69.71 -3.41
CA PHE A 2 21.80 68.31 -3.16
C PHE A 2 23.02 67.51 -3.61
N ASP A 3 23.54 66.67 -2.71
CA ASP A 3 24.74 65.90 -2.92
C ASP A 3 24.47 64.75 -3.92
N LYS A 4 24.90 64.92 -5.16
CA LYS A 4 24.78 63.96 -6.26
C LYS A 4 25.53 62.65 -6.04
N SER A 5 26.41 62.57 -5.00
CA SER A 5 27.18 61.36 -4.70
C SER A 5 26.37 60.28 -3.98
N LYS A 6 25.42 60.69 -3.13
CA LYS A 6 24.51 59.76 -2.40
C LYS A 6 23.46 59.11 -3.31
N LEU A 7 23.05 59.80 -4.38
CA LEU A 7 22.05 59.25 -5.31
C LEU A 7 22.63 58.15 -6.20
N LYS A 8 23.92 58.22 -6.54
CA LYS A 8 24.61 57.21 -7.37
C LYS A 8 24.87 55.93 -6.58
N CYS A 9 25.11 56.03 -5.27
CA CYS A 9 25.37 54.84 -4.44
C CYS A 9 24.08 54.05 -4.18
N SER A 10 22.95 54.73 -3.97
CA SER A 10 21.64 54.10 -3.78
C SER A 10 21.13 53.39 -5.04
N SER A 11 21.32 54.00 -6.22
CA SER A 11 20.90 53.35 -7.50
C SER A 11 21.77 52.13 -7.85
N PHE A 12 23.04 52.15 -7.48
CA PHE A 12 23.92 50.99 -7.69
C PHE A 12 23.62 49.84 -6.75
N LEU A 13 23.33 50.13 -5.47
CA LEU A 13 22.90 49.13 -4.50
C LEU A 13 21.57 48.48 -4.90
N PHE A 14 20.64 49.27 -5.44
CA PHE A 14 19.35 48.76 -5.94
C PHE A 14 19.53 47.84 -7.16
N LEU A 15 20.44 48.19 -8.08
CA LEU A 15 20.74 47.36 -9.25
C LEU A 15 21.41 46.02 -8.86
N VAL A 16 22.31 46.05 -7.87
CA VAL A 16 22.95 44.81 -7.36
C VAL A 16 21.94 43.95 -6.63
N LEU A 17 21.05 44.50 -5.84
CA LEU A 17 19.95 43.79 -5.19
C LEU A 17 18.96 43.22 -6.23
N LEU A 18 18.65 43.93 -7.30
CA LEU A 18 17.77 43.48 -8.37
C LEU A 18 18.40 42.31 -9.15
N ILE A 19 19.70 42.37 -9.42
CA ILE A 19 20.44 41.28 -10.06
C ILE A 19 20.50 40.05 -9.12
N PHE A 20 20.68 40.26 -7.82
CA PHE A 20 20.66 39.15 -6.84
C PHE A 20 19.28 38.53 -6.71
N CYS A 21 18.20 39.30 -6.72
CA CYS A 21 16.82 38.79 -6.74
C CYS A 21 16.48 38.08 -8.05
N LEU A 22 17.00 38.56 -9.20
CA LEU A 22 16.81 37.87 -10.48
C LEU A 22 17.59 36.54 -10.56
N HIS A 23 18.79 36.47 -9.97
CA HIS A 23 19.56 35.21 -9.88
C HIS A 23 18.96 34.24 -8.87
N SER A 24 18.47 34.71 -7.73
CA SER A 24 17.79 33.85 -6.77
C SER A 24 16.44 33.31 -7.31
N ASN A 25 15.69 34.09 -8.08
CA ASN A 25 14.48 33.60 -8.74
C ASN A 25 14.75 32.64 -9.90
N ILE A 26 15.92 32.72 -10.54
CA ILE A 26 16.33 31.74 -11.57
C ILE A 26 16.78 30.42 -10.93
N ILE A 27 17.33 30.44 -9.71
CA ILE A 27 17.71 29.22 -8.98
C ILE A 27 16.50 28.57 -8.27
N ILE A 28 15.50 29.34 -7.88
CA ILE A 28 14.26 28.83 -7.26
C ILE A 28 13.28 28.28 -8.31
N GLY A 29 13.46 28.57 -9.60
CA GLY A 29 12.57 28.16 -10.68
C GLY A 29 12.84 26.79 -11.29
N LEU A 30 13.70 25.93 -10.72
CA LEU A 30 14.07 24.64 -11.30
C LEU A 30 13.97 23.43 -10.34
N ALA A 31 13.45 23.59 -9.14
CA ALA A 31 12.91 22.48 -8.42
C ALA A 31 11.45 22.32 -8.90
N GLN A 32 11.25 21.53 -9.93
CA GLN A 32 9.94 20.98 -10.21
C GLN A 32 9.60 20.16 -8.96
N SER A 33 8.60 20.58 -8.17
CA SER A 33 8.14 19.79 -7.05
C SER A 33 7.62 18.49 -7.64
N GLU A 34 8.18 17.37 -7.22
CA GLU A 34 7.59 16.05 -7.47
C GLU A 34 6.10 16.15 -7.21
N LYS A 35 5.30 15.77 -8.17
CA LYS A 35 3.85 15.85 -8.09
C LYS A 35 3.29 14.51 -8.55
N LEU A 36 2.56 13.89 -7.66
CA LEU A 36 1.78 12.71 -8.01
C LEU A 36 0.76 13.09 -9.09
N GLU A 37 0.78 12.40 -10.22
CA GLU A 37 -0.14 12.59 -11.34
C GLU A 37 -1.15 11.45 -11.38
N LEU A 38 -2.44 11.79 -11.51
CA LEU A 38 -3.51 10.83 -11.71
C LEU A 38 -3.63 10.55 -13.20
N GLU A 39 -3.27 9.35 -13.62
CA GLU A 39 -3.32 8.92 -15.02
C GLU A 39 -4.74 8.55 -15.44
N VAL A 40 -5.40 7.75 -14.62
CA VAL A 40 -6.75 7.29 -14.87
C VAL A 40 -7.54 7.08 -13.59
N GLU A 41 -8.82 7.34 -13.67
CA GLU A 41 -9.83 7.04 -12.66
C GLU A 41 -10.94 6.23 -13.33
N GLN A 42 -11.25 5.06 -12.80
CA GLN A 42 -12.26 4.17 -13.34
C GLN A 42 -13.24 3.77 -12.24
N HIS A 43 -14.50 4.06 -12.50
CA HIS A 43 -15.64 3.59 -11.70
C HIS A 43 -16.48 2.65 -12.54
N TRP A 44 -17.15 1.70 -11.93
CA TRP A 44 -18.11 0.85 -12.61
C TRP A 44 -19.26 0.49 -11.71
N ASP A 45 -20.44 0.51 -12.32
CA ASP A 45 -21.66 0.09 -11.65
C ASP A 45 -21.67 -1.44 -11.51
N THR A 46 -22.04 -1.88 -10.34
CA THR A 46 -22.24 -3.31 -10.08
C THR A 46 -23.72 -3.70 -10.16
N TYR A 47 -24.53 -2.86 -10.78
CA TYR A 47 -25.98 -3.00 -10.84
C TYR A 47 -26.44 -4.27 -11.51
N GLY A 48 -27.25 -5.06 -10.76
CA GLY A 48 -28.30 -5.90 -11.33
C GLY A 48 -29.61 -5.08 -11.42
N ILE A 49 -30.43 -5.34 -12.40
CA ILE A 49 -31.69 -4.66 -12.64
C ILE A 49 -32.57 -4.69 -11.37
N GLY A 50 -32.74 -3.54 -10.73
CA GLY A 50 -33.76 -3.33 -9.70
C GLY A 50 -33.33 -3.45 -8.22
N GLY A 51 -32.05 -3.34 -7.87
CA GLY A 51 -31.61 -3.46 -6.49
C GLY A 51 -30.50 -2.50 -6.07
N THR A 52 -30.42 -2.27 -4.77
CA THR A 52 -29.30 -1.59 -4.12
C THR A 52 -28.07 -2.48 -4.21
N CYS A 53 -26.97 -1.96 -4.72
CA CYS A 53 -25.73 -2.72 -4.88
C CYS A 53 -24.63 -2.12 -3.99
N ILE A 54 -24.02 -2.93 -3.16
CA ILE A 54 -22.81 -2.57 -2.45
C ILE A 54 -21.68 -3.32 -3.14
N ALA A 55 -20.77 -2.59 -3.75
CA ALA A 55 -19.60 -3.18 -4.38
C ALA A 55 -18.34 -2.57 -3.80
N GLY A 56 -17.39 -3.42 -3.50
CA GLY A 56 -16.09 -3.01 -3.02
C GLY A 56 -15.02 -3.90 -3.63
N THR A 57 -13.91 -3.30 -3.98
CA THR A 57 -12.70 -4.04 -4.33
C THR A 57 -11.80 -4.02 -3.10
N HIS A 58 -11.58 -5.17 -2.49
CA HIS A 58 -10.80 -5.30 -1.27
C HIS A 58 -9.38 -5.76 -1.54
N ASN A 59 -9.11 -6.25 -2.78
CA ASN A 59 -7.85 -6.91 -3.06
C ASN A 59 -7.39 -6.63 -4.47
N LEU A 60 -6.09 -6.54 -4.60
CA LEU A 60 -5.37 -6.14 -5.79
C LEU A 60 -4.10 -6.98 -5.91
N ALA A 61 -3.84 -7.49 -7.10
CA ALA A 61 -2.52 -7.95 -7.52
C ALA A 61 -2.12 -7.20 -8.79
N VAL A 62 -0.82 -6.93 -8.94
CA VAL A 62 -0.21 -6.35 -10.13
C VAL A 62 0.91 -7.28 -10.54
N GLU A 63 0.67 -8.12 -11.55
CA GLU A 63 1.60 -9.16 -12.00
C GLU A 63 1.33 -9.53 -13.45
N ASP A 64 2.34 -10.03 -14.16
CA ASP A 64 2.23 -10.58 -15.52
C ASP A 64 1.56 -11.96 -15.44
N VAL A 65 0.20 -11.96 -15.41
CA VAL A 65 -0.58 -13.18 -15.15
C VAL A 65 -0.85 -14.03 -16.39
N ASP A 66 -0.41 -13.59 -17.57
CA ASP A 66 -0.45 -14.41 -18.78
C ASP A 66 0.93 -14.68 -19.41
N ASN A 67 1.98 -14.21 -18.74
CA ASN A 67 3.39 -14.39 -19.12
C ASN A 67 3.70 -13.78 -20.50
N ASP A 68 3.08 -12.64 -20.85
CA ASP A 68 3.34 -11.92 -22.10
C ASP A 68 4.41 -10.83 -21.96
N GLY A 69 4.84 -10.55 -20.74
CA GLY A 69 5.83 -9.54 -20.37
C GLY A 69 5.23 -8.21 -19.93
N SER A 70 3.91 -8.05 -19.97
CA SER A 70 3.18 -6.89 -19.44
C SER A 70 2.48 -7.26 -18.15
N LYS A 71 2.38 -6.32 -17.21
CA LYS A 71 1.68 -6.60 -15.95
C LYS A 71 0.20 -6.24 -16.06
N GLU A 72 -0.64 -7.17 -15.65
CA GLU A 72 -2.07 -6.94 -15.47
C GLU A 72 -2.38 -6.44 -14.05
N ILE A 73 -3.52 -5.74 -13.96
CA ILE A 73 -4.14 -5.34 -12.71
C ILE A 73 -5.28 -6.31 -12.42
N VAL A 74 -5.15 -7.14 -11.41
CA VAL A 74 -6.17 -8.11 -11.01
C VAL A 74 -6.89 -7.62 -9.77
N THR A 75 -8.22 -7.44 -9.88
CA THR A 75 -9.05 -6.91 -8.80
C THR A 75 -10.12 -7.91 -8.37
N GLY A 76 -10.32 -8.02 -7.05
CA GLY A 76 -11.36 -8.85 -6.45
C GLY A 76 -12.19 -8.07 -5.45
N GLY A 77 -13.38 -8.58 -5.12
CA GLY A 77 -14.22 -7.88 -4.16
C GLY A 77 -15.53 -8.61 -3.86
N PHE A 78 -16.53 -7.82 -3.53
CA PHE A 78 -17.89 -8.32 -3.40
C PHE A 78 -18.90 -7.33 -3.99
N SER A 79 -20.02 -7.85 -4.44
CA SER A 79 -21.18 -7.07 -4.86
C SER A 79 -22.42 -7.56 -4.11
N TYR A 80 -23.30 -6.65 -3.83
CA TYR A 80 -24.59 -6.98 -3.22
C TYR A 80 -25.70 -6.41 -4.08
N SER A 81 -26.63 -7.26 -4.52
CA SER A 81 -27.83 -6.83 -5.25
C SER A 81 -29.08 -7.33 -4.53
N ILE A 82 -30.08 -6.48 -4.41
CA ILE A 82 -31.40 -6.86 -3.95
C ILE A 82 -32.17 -7.43 -5.15
N VAL A 83 -32.51 -8.71 -5.09
CA VAL A 83 -33.22 -9.42 -6.15
C VAL A 83 -34.75 -9.24 -6.00
N ASP A 84 -35.25 -9.21 -4.76
CA ASP A 84 -36.62 -8.88 -4.39
C ASP A 84 -36.68 -8.37 -2.94
N GLU A 85 -37.86 -7.96 -2.46
CA GLU A 85 -38.06 -7.37 -1.13
C GLU A 85 -37.53 -8.22 0.05
N ASN A 86 -37.17 -9.48 -0.17
CA ASN A 86 -36.73 -10.41 0.87
C ASN A 86 -35.46 -11.17 0.52
N ARG A 87 -34.85 -10.94 -0.67
CA ARG A 87 -33.64 -11.66 -1.14
C ARG A 87 -32.59 -10.72 -1.71
N GLY A 88 -31.43 -10.76 -1.08
CA GLY A 88 -30.22 -10.21 -1.65
C GLY A 88 -29.34 -11.31 -2.26
N SER A 89 -28.58 -10.97 -3.27
CA SER A 89 -27.54 -11.80 -3.85
C SER A 89 -26.20 -11.14 -3.60
N ILE A 90 -25.22 -11.93 -3.13
CA ILE A 90 -23.85 -11.48 -2.93
C ILE A 90 -23.00 -12.11 -4.02
N GLY A 91 -22.36 -11.29 -4.83
CA GLY A 91 -21.44 -11.71 -5.90
C GLY A 91 -19.98 -11.49 -5.52
N ALA A 92 -19.12 -12.33 -6.07
CA ALA A 92 -17.66 -12.26 -5.97
C ALA A 92 -17.09 -11.90 -7.33
N PRO A 93 -16.96 -10.61 -7.67
CA PRO A 93 -16.38 -10.19 -8.94
C PRO A 93 -14.85 -10.33 -8.91
N LEU A 94 -14.32 -11.01 -9.92
CA LEU A 94 -12.90 -11.06 -10.27
C LEU A 94 -12.75 -10.38 -11.63
N ARG A 95 -11.83 -9.42 -11.74
CA ARG A 95 -11.56 -8.70 -12.99
C ARG A 95 -10.08 -8.62 -13.27
N ILE A 96 -9.73 -8.72 -14.54
CA ILE A 96 -8.38 -8.56 -15.07
C ILE A 96 -8.41 -7.35 -16.01
N TRP A 97 -7.47 -6.43 -15.79
CA TRP A 97 -7.36 -5.17 -16.53
C TRP A 97 -5.95 -5.03 -17.09
N SER A 98 -5.84 -4.47 -18.27
CA SER A 98 -4.59 -3.99 -18.84
C SER A 98 -4.57 -2.46 -18.92
N TRP A 99 -3.39 -1.88 -18.74
CA TRP A 99 -3.13 -0.45 -18.91
C TRP A 99 -2.01 -0.25 -19.92
N ASN A 100 -2.15 0.69 -20.84
CA ASN A 100 -1.16 0.96 -21.88
C ASN A 100 -0.67 2.41 -21.88
N GLY A 101 -0.71 3.11 -20.75
CA GLY A 101 -0.34 4.51 -20.61
C GLY A 101 -1.40 5.50 -21.13
N GLN A 102 -2.50 5.02 -21.71
CA GLN A 102 -3.57 5.87 -22.24
C GLN A 102 -4.98 5.31 -21.98
N ASN A 103 -5.15 4.00 -22.06
CA ASN A 103 -6.43 3.35 -21.94
C ASN A 103 -6.36 2.18 -20.96
N LEU A 104 -7.26 2.18 -19.99
CA LEU A 104 -7.52 1.05 -19.12
C LEU A 104 -8.57 0.15 -19.77
N THR A 105 -8.21 -1.10 -20.02
CA THR A 105 -9.07 -2.08 -20.70
C THR A 105 -9.44 -3.20 -19.74
N LEU A 106 -10.73 -3.53 -19.65
CA LEU A 106 -11.20 -4.72 -18.96
C LEU A 106 -11.04 -5.92 -19.89
N GLU A 107 -10.04 -6.76 -19.62
CA GLU A 107 -9.76 -7.96 -20.41
C GLU A 107 -10.73 -9.09 -20.08
N LYS A 108 -11.02 -9.28 -18.80
CA LYS A 108 -11.88 -10.35 -18.31
C LYS A 108 -12.62 -9.98 -17.04
N SER A 109 -13.85 -10.49 -16.94
CA SER A 109 -14.63 -10.46 -15.70
C SER A 109 -15.28 -11.81 -15.46
N GLU A 110 -15.15 -12.33 -14.24
CA GLU A 110 -15.88 -13.49 -13.73
C GLU A 110 -16.62 -13.10 -12.46
N ASN A 111 -17.74 -13.78 -12.19
CA ASN A 111 -18.54 -13.54 -11.00
C ASN A 111 -19.21 -14.82 -10.52
N TRP A 112 -19.23 -15.03 -9.22
CA TRP A 112 -19.92 -16.17 -8.59
C TRP A 112 -20.60 -15.75 -7.28
N LEU A 113 -21.44 -16.60 -6.71
CA LEU A 113 -22.06 -16.33 -5.41
C LEU A 113 -21.01 -16.43 -4.29
N GLY A 114 -20.78 -15.31 -3.61
CA GLY A 114 -19.79 -15.22 -2.55
C GLY A 114 -19.13 -13.85 -2.46
N ASN A 115 -17.95 -13.82 -1.88
CA ASN A 115 -17.09 -12.64 -1.84
C ASN A 115 -15.62 -13.04 -2.05
N ILE A 116 -14.82 -12.10 -2.54
CA ILE A 116 -13.37 -12.21 -2.57
C ILE A 116 -12.84 -11.30 -1.46
N ARG A 117 -11.99 -11.85 -0.59
CA ARG A 117 -11.31 -11.11 0.49
C ARG A 117 -9.84 -10.94 0.23
N CYS A 118 -9.27 -11.81 -0.59
CA CYS A 118 -7.87 -11.78 -0.96
C CYS A 118 -7.71 -12.17 -2.42
N VAL A 119 -6.88 -11.42 -3.14
CA VAL A 119 -6.34 -11.76 -4.46
C VAL A 119 -4.83 -11.74 -4.36
N THR A 120 -4.18 -12.75 -4.90
CA THR A 120 -2.73 -12.76 -5.14
C THR A 120 -2.44 -13.45 -6.47
N ALA A 121 -1.25 -13.26 -7.01
CA ALA A 121 -0.78 -13.93 -8.20
C ALA A 121 0.65 -14.42 -7.99
N GLY A 122 0.99 -15.55 -8.56
CA GLY A 122 2.30 -16.18 -8.48
C GLY A 122 2.25 -17.60 -9.02
N ASP A 123 3.40 -18.16 -9.35
CA ASP A 123 3.55 -19.56 -9.71
C ASP A 123 3.25 -20.41 -8.48
N ALA A 124 2.12 -21.11 -8.49
CA ALA A 124 1.61 -21.83 -7.33
C ALA A 124 1.88 -23.33 -7.38
N ASP A 125 2.28 -23.88 -8.54
CA ASP A 125 2.62 -25.31 -8.73
C ASP A 125 4.04 -25.55 -9.26
N GLY A 126 4.83 -24.49 -9.49
CA GLY A 126 6.22 -24.58 -9.91
C GLY A 126 6.38 -24.87 -11.42
N ASP A 127 5.39 -24.50 -12.25
CA ASP A 127 5.42 -24.70 -13.70
C ASP A 127 5.90 -23.47 -14.50
N ASP A 128 6.42 -22.45 -13.79
CA ASP A 128 6.85 -21.14 -14.32
C ASP A 128 5.70 -20.31 -14.93
N LYS A 129 4.44 -20.66 -14.70
CA LYS A 129 3.28 -19.83 -15.06
C LYS A 129 2.65 -19.23 -13.82
N ILE A 130 2.04 -18.08 -14.02
CA ILE A 130 1.44 -17.33 -12.93
C ILE A 130 -0.04 -17.69 -12.80
N GLU A 131 -0.43 -18.21 -11.64
CA GLU A 131 -1.83 -18.38 -11.27
C GLU A 131 -2.35 -17.19 -10.50
N ILE A 132 -3.65 -16.95 -10.68
CA ILE A 132 -4.42 -16.01 -9.85
C ILE A 132 -5.12 -16.81 -8.76
N LEU A 133 -4.83 -16.47 -7.50
CA LEU A 133 -5.47 -17.08 -6.35
C LEU A 133 -6.46 -16.11 -5.72
N THR A 134 -7.69 -16.58 -5.49
CA THR A 134 -8.72 -15.81 -4.82
C THR A 134 -9.22 -16.56 -3.60
N ALA A 135 -9.28 -15.88 -2.45
CA ALA A 135 -9.88 -16.44 -1.25
C ALA A 135 -11.01 -15.58 -0.71
N GLY A 136 -12.01 -16.25 -0.12
CA GLY A 136 -13.17 -15.55 0.43
C GLY A 136 -14.29 -16.49 0.81
N GLY A 137 -15.52 -15.95 0.84
CA GLY A 137 -16.74 -16.73 1.08
C GLY A 137 -17.32 -17.30 -0.20
N LEU A 138 -17.71 -18.56 -0.17
CA LEU A 138 -18.53 -19.21 -1.18
C LEU A 138 -19.94 -19.43 -0.60
N ILE A 139 -20.94 -18.95 -1.31
CA ILE A 139 -22.35 -19.13 -0.91
C ILE A 139 -22.96 -20.19 -1.80
N SER A 140 -23.42 -21.25 -1.17
CA SER A 140 -24.27 -22.27 -1.79
C SER A 140 -25.70 -22.15 -1.30
N ASN A 141 -26.63 -22.88 -1.91
CA ASN A 141 -28.04 -22.88 -1.50
C ASN A 141 -28.28 -23.29 -0.03
N THR A 142 -27.32 -23.93 0.60
CA THR A 142 -27.47 -24.53 1.93
C THR A 142 -26.41 -24.10 2.95
N SER A 143 -25.33 -23.46 2.50
CA SER A 143 -24.20 -23.13 3.39
C SER A 143 -23.39 -21.92 2.87
N ILE A 144 -22.72 -21.26 3.80
CA ILE A 144 -21.63 -20.34 3.51
C ILE A 144 -20.36 -21.03 4.00
N SER A 145 -19.38 -21.18 3.13
CA SER A 145 -18.07 -21.75 3.45
C SER A 145 -16.96 -20.80 2.99
N SER A 146 -15.83 -20.86 3.65
CA SER A 146 -14.61 -20.24 3.11
C SER A 146 -14.09 -21.07 1.92
N SER A 147 -13.49 -20.41 0.94
CA SER A 147 -12.94 -21.09 -0.23
C SER A 147 -11.70 -20.41 -0.74
N LEU A 148 -10.79 -21.22 -1.27
CA LEU A 148 -9.69 -20.83 -2.14
C LEU A 148 -10.02 -21.29 -3.56
N ARG A 149 -9.82 -20.41 -4.54
CA ARG A 149 -9.93 -20.74 -5.96
C ARG A 149 -8.65 -20.37 -6.66
N ILE A 150 -8.20 -21.24 -7.56
CA ILE A 150 -6.99 -21.10 -8.35
C ILE A 150 -7.40 -21.01 -9.82
N TRP A 151 -6.91 -19.98 -10.50
CA TRP A 151 -7.25 -19.67 -11.86
C TRP A 151 -5.99 -19.53 -12.70
N SER A 152 -6.02 -19.96 -13.96
CA SER A 152 -5.01 -19.60 -14.94
C SER A 152 -5.60 -18.64 -15.98
N TRP A 153 -4.81 -17.68 -16.39
CA TRP A 153 -5.12 -16.71 -17.44
C TRP A 153 -4.09 -16.81 -18.56
N ASN A 154 -4.51 -16.70 -19.82
CA ASN A 154 -3.63 -16.80 -20.99
C ASN A 154 -3.86 -15.67 -22.00
N GLY A 155 -4.28 -14.48 -21.52
CA GLY A 155 -4.60 -13.33 -22.37
C GLY A 155 -5.96 -13.41 -23.07
N GLN A 156 -6.65 -14.55 -23.03
CA GLN A 156 -7.95 -14.75 -23.69
C GLN A 156 -8.97 -15.50 -22.81
N ASN A 157 -8.50 -16.55 -22.13
CA ASN A 157 -9.35 -17.45 -21.37
C ASN A 157 -8.90 -17.53 -19.91
N LEU A 158 -9.83 -17.18 -19.03
CA LEU A 158 -9.69 -17.41 -17.58
C LEU A 158 -10.29 -18.76 -17.26
N VAL A 159 -9.47 -19.67 -16.73
CA VAL A 159 -9.84 -21.05 -16.46
C VAL A 159 -9.72 -21.33 -14.98
N LEU A 160 -10.81 -21.78 -14.34
CA LEU A 160 -10.78 -22.27 -12.97
C LEU A 160 -10.07 -23.62 -12.93
N LYS A 161 -8.89 -23.67 -12.31
CA LYS A 161 -8.09 -24.87 -12.13
C LYS A 161 -8.50 -25.66 -10.90
N GLY A 162 -8.86 -24.96 -9.81
CA GLY A 162 -9.26 -25.59 -8.57
C GLY A 162 -10.21 -24.70 -7.75
N SER A 163 -11.08 -25.35 -6.94
CA SER A 163 -11.94 -24.69 -5.98
C SER A 163 -12.02 -25.55 -4.71
N TYR A 164 -11.44 -25.05 -3.64
CA TYR A 164 -11.25 -25.78 -2.38
C TYR A 164 -12.01 -25.05 -1.27
N THR A 165 -12.79 -25.81 -0.50
CA THR A 165 -13.59 -25.28 0.62
C THR A 165 -12.86 -25.47 1.95
N GLU A 166 -13.33 -24.76 2.98
CA GLU A 166 -12.78 -24.80 4.34
C GLU A 166 -11.39 -24.15 4.51
N ILE A 167 -10.89 -23.49 3.46
CA ILE A 167 -9.67 -22.69 3.54
C ILE A 167 -10.07 -21.24 3.89
N SER A 168 -9.82 -20.85 5.13
CA SER A 168 -10.08 -19.48 5.59
C SER A 168 -8.83 -18.63 5.35
N ALA A 169 -8.91 -17.70 4.42
CA ALA A 169 -7.83 -16.78 4.16
C ALA A 169 -8.32 -15.33 4.13
N GLY A 170 -7.64 -14.50 4.90
CA GLY A 170 -7.70 -13.03 4.82
C GLY A 170 -6.52 -12.47 4.03
N SER A 171 -5.42 -13.24 3.95
CA SER A 171 -4.24 -12.96 3.14
C SER A 171 -3.60 -14.27 2.70
N ILE A 172 -3.05 -14.28 1.49
CA ILE A 172 -2.36 -15.40 0.86
C ILE A 172 -1.01 -14.92 0.36
N PHE A 173 0.01 -15.77 0.45
CA PHE A 173 1.32 -15.58 -0.13
C PHE A 173 1.82 -16.88 -0.75
N ILE A 174 2.59 -16.80 -1.83
CA ILE A 174 3.12 -17.96 -2.55
C ILE A 174 4.64 -17.86 -2.49
N CYS A 175 5.30 -18.88 -1.99
CA CYS A 175 6.75 -19.02 -2.02
C CYS A 175 7.16 -20.45 -1.68
N ASP A 176 8.34 -20.86 -2.11
CA ASP A 176 9.03 -22.05 -1.63
C ASP A 176 9.57 -21.76 -0.21
N VAL A 177 8.79 -22.14 0.82
CA VAL A 177 9.07 -21.76 2.21
C VAL A 177 9.95 -22.76 2.94
N ASP A 178 10.13 -23.96 2.40
CA ASP A 178 11.03 -25.00 2.97
C ASP A 178 12.25 -25.31 2.07
N SER A 179 12.40 -24.51 0.99
CA SER A 179 13.54 -24.56 0.07
C SER A 179 13.69 -25.94 -0.62
N ASP A 180 12.56 -26.54 -0.99
CA ASP A 180 12.51 -27.81 -1.71
C ASP A 180 12.31 -27.63 -3.24
N ASP A 181 12.40 -26.39 -3.74
CA ASP A 181 12.16 -25.95 -5.12
C ASP A 181 10.69 -26.08 -5.56
N ILE A 182 9.76 -26.28 -4.63
CA ILE A 182 8.32 -26.37 -4.90
C ILE A 182 7.59 -25.29 -4.07
N PRO A 183 6.84 -24.37 -4.70
CA PRO A 183 6.20 -23.31 -3.96
C PRO A 183 5.03 -23.82 -3.09
N GLU A 184 4.88 -23.20 -1.93
CA GLU A 184 3.72 -23.38 -1.06
C GLU A 184 2.78 -22.20 -1.15
N ILE A 185 1.51 -22.48 -0.90
CA ILE A 185 0.46 -21.48 -0.66
C ILE A 185 0.31 -21.30 0.85
N LEU A 186 0.79 -20.17 1.34
CA LEU A 186 0.63 -19.76 2.73
C LEU A 186 -0.64 -18.96 2.88
N ALA A 187 -1.45 -19.27 3.88
CA ALA A 187 -2.68 -18.53 4.12
C ALA A 187 -2.87 -18.21 5.61
N VAL A 188 -3.23 -16.96 5.92
CA VAL A 188 -3.65 -16.57 7.27
C VAL A 188 -5.10 -16.15 7.29
N GLY A 189 -5.76 -16.47 8.39
CA GLY A 189 -7.17 -16.16 8.56
C GLY A 189 -7.65 -16.49 9.96
N ARG A 190 -8.90 -16.96 10.01
CA ARG A 190 -9.59 -17.29 11.24
C ARG A 190 -9.98 -18.77 11.23
N ALA A 191 -9.64 -19.50 12.28
CA ALA A 191 -10.17 -20.84 12.49
C ALA A 191 -11.64 -20.79 12.89
N TYR A 192 -12.48 -21.56 12.17
CA TYR A 192 -13.94 -21.57 12.37
C TYR A 192 -14.45 -22.70 13.27
N ASN A 193 -13.62 -23.67 13.60
CA ASN A 193 -14.01 -24.89 14.35
C ASN A 193 -13.94 -24.71 15.87
N THR A 194 -13.64 -23.52 16.36
CA THR A 194 -13.46 -23.25 17.77
C THR A 194 -14.58 -22.36 18.31
N SER A 195 -14.92 -22.51 19.59
CA SER A 195 -15.91 -21.67 20.28
C SER A 195 -15.44 -20.21 20.43
N GLN A 196 -14.16 -19.97 20.25
CA GLN A 196 -13.52 -18.64 20.20
C GLN A 196 -12.77 -18.50 18.86
N PRO A 197 -12.78 -17.32 18.25
CA PRO A 197 -12.07 -17.10 17.00
C PRO A 197 -10.55 -17.03 17.25
N ASN A 198 -9.84 -18.06 16.81
CA ASN A 198 -8.38 -18.10 16.78
C ASN A 198 -7.86 -17.55 15.47
N ALA A 199 -6.69 -16.91 15.48
CA ALA A 199 -5.91 -16.73 14.27
C ALA A 199 -5.31 -18.07 13.82
N GLN A 200 -5.14 -18.23 12.53
CA GLN A 200 -4.65 -19.46 11.94
C GLN A 200 -3.68 -19.14 10.81
N LEU A 201 -2.56 -19.87 10.76
CA LEU A 201 -1.67 -19.95 9.61
C LEU A 201 -1.73 -21.39 9.09
N THR A 202 -1.96 -21.54 7.79
CA THR A 202 -1.97 -22.82 7.09
C THR A 202 -0.99 -22.77 5.92
N ILE A 203 -0.30 -23.87 5.68
CA ILE A 203 0.64 -24.08 4.58
C ILE A 203 0.13 -25.23 3.73
N TRP A 204 -0.07 -24.94 2.46
CA TRP A 204 -0.64 -25.87 1.50
C TRP A 204 0.31 -26.08 0.33
N HIS A 205 0.31 -27.28 -0.21
CA HIS A 205 0.93 -27.60 -1.49
C HIS A 205 -0.16 -27.86 -2.53
N TRP A 206 0.00 -27.29 -3.72
CA TRP A 206 -0.84 -27.53 -4.88
C TRP A 206 0.03 -28.10 -6.02
N ASP A 207 -0.37 -29.24 -6.59
CA ASP A 207 0.39 -29.96 -7.63
C ASP A 207 -0.13 -29.70 -9.06
N GLY A 208 -0.90 -28.62 -9.26
CA GLY A 208 -1.57 -28.27 -10.53
C GLY A 208 -3.00 -28.84 -10.63
N ASP A 209 -3.33 -29.87 -9.85
CA ASP A 209 -4.66 -30.52 -9.84
C ASP A 209 -5.25 -30.61 -8.42
N ASN A 210 -4.44 -30.96 -7.42
CA ASN A 210 -4.89 -31.23 -6.06
C ASN A 210 -4.18 -30.36 -5.05
N ILE A 211 -4.90 -29.95 -4.01
CA ILE A 211 -4.33 -29.24 -2.87
C ILE A 211 -4.22 -30.17 -1.66
N SER A 212 -3.11 -30.09 -0.96
CA SER A 212 -2.86 -30.83 0.28
C SER A 212 -2.33 -29.91 1.38
N LEU A 213 -2.81 -30.13 2.61
CA LEU A 213 -2.34 -29.39 3.78
C LEU A 213 -0.98 -29.96 4.21
N LYS A 214 0.08 -29.13 4.21
CA LYS A 214 1.41 -29.47 4.75
C LYS A 214 1.46 -29.19 6.27
N ALA A 215 1.00 -28.01 6.71
CA ALA A 215 1.05 -27.66 8.11
C ALA A 215 -0.06 -26.66 8.51
N ASN A 216 -0.35 -26.62 9.80
CA ASN A 216 -1.34 -25.71 10.39
C ASN A 216 -0.93 -25.34 11.80
N VAL A 217 -1.05 -24.07 12.15
CA VAL A 217 -0.93 -23.57 13.52
C VAL A 217 -2.02 -22.58 13.83
N GLU A 218 -2.60 -22.69 15.03
CA GLU A 218 -3.58 -21.77 15.55
C GLU A 218 -3.04 -21.07 16.81
N TRP A 219 -3.42 -19.82 17.01
CA TRP A 219 -3.06 -19.12 18.21
C TRP A 219 -4.16 -18.17 18.69
N SER A 220 -4.33 -18.18 19.98
CA SER A 220 -5.06 -17.21 20.80
C SER A 220 -4.68 -17.49 22.25
N SER A 221 -5.13 -16.71 23.18
CA SER A 221 -5.13 -17.09 24.58
C SER A 221 -6.53 -17.53 25.02
N SER A 222 -6.64 -18.18 26.15
CA SER A 222 -7.88 -18.85 26.60
C SER A 222 -9.14 -17.97 26.72
N ASN A 223 -8.99 -16.64 26.66
CA ASN A 223 -10.11 -15.68 26.69
C ASN A 223 -9.97 -14.55 25.67
N ASP A 224 -8.96 -14.62 24.79
CA ASP A 224 -8.63 -13.56 23.85
C ASP A 224 -9.02 -13.96 22.42
N VAL A 225 -9.34 -12.97 21.61
CA VAL A 225 -9.59 -13.13 20.18
C VAL A 225 -8.34 -12.68 19.43
N ALA A 226 -7.68 -13.57 18.71
CA ALA A 226 -6.60 -13.21 17.82
C ALA A 226 -7.09 -13.16 16.36
N ARG A 227 -6.53 -12.23 15.59
CA ARG A 227 -6.68 -12.17 14.13
C ARG A 227 -5.35 -11.96 13.47
N ALA A 228 -5.11 -12.71 12.39
CA ALA A 228 -4.07 -12.44 11.43
C ALA A 228 -4.71 -11.82 10.19
N ASN A 229 -4.27 -10.62 9.83
CA ASN A 229 -4.81 -9.85 8.71
C ASN A 229 -3.91 -9.95 7.48
N SER A 230 -2.61 -10.10 7.67
CA SER A 230 -1.61 -10.12 6.60
C SER A 230 -0.47 -11.06 6.91
N LEU A 231 0.15 -11.58 5.85
CA LEU A 231 1.37 -12.39 5.92
C LEU A 231 2.32 -12.06 4.78
N GLN A 232 3.59 -12.31 5.02
CA GLN A 232 4.69 -12.30 4.06
C GLN A 232 5.68 -13.41 4.43
N ALA A 233 6.57 -13.77 3.51
CA ALA A 233 7.68 -14.67 3.80
C ALA A 233 8.91 -14.24 3.02
N ALA A 234 10.07 -14.29 3.65
CA ALA A 234 11.38 -13.97 3.07
C ALA A 234 12.50 -14.52 3.96
N ASP A 235 13.69 -14.67 3.39
CA ASP A 235 14.93 -14.86 4.13
C ASP A 235 15.32 -13.51 4.74
N LEU A 236 14.96 -13.31 6.02
CA LEU A 236 15.10 -12.02 6.71
C LEU A 236 16.53 -11.69 7.10
N ASP A 237 17.37 -12.72 7.35
CA ASP A 237 18.74 -12.54 7.86
C ASP A 237 19.81 -13.17 6.95
N LYS A 238 19.41 -13.62 5.75
CA LYS A 238 20.28 -14.21 4.73
C LYS A 238 20.98 -15.49 5.16
N ASP A 239 20.34 -16.27 6.02
CA ASP A 239 20.85 -17.56 6.44
C ASP A 239 20.40 -18.71 5.51
N GLY A 240 19.54 -18.41 4.54
CA GLY A 240 18.97 -19.34 3.56
C GLY A 240 17.68 -20.00 4.04
N THR A 241 17.20 -19.67 5.24
CA THR A 241 15.90 -20.10 5.76
C THR A 241 14.87 -19.02 5.46
N ILE A 242 13.68 -19.41 5.04
CA ILE A 242 12.59 -18.46 4.81
C ILE A 242 11.76 -18.32 6.08
N GLU A 243 11.69 -17.11 6.63
CA GLU A 243 10.81 -16.79 7.73
C GLU A 243 9.44 -16.38 7.23
N ILE A 244 8.40 -16.87 7.92
CA ILE A 244 7.01 -16.43 7.69
C ILE A 244 6.68 -15.36 8.71
N VAL A 245 6.20 -14.21 8.23
CA VAL A 245 5.82 -13.06 9.07
C VAL A 245 4.32 -12.88 9.02
N THR A 246 3.65 -12.85 10.18
CA THR A 246 2.21 -12.62 10.27
C THR A 246 1.89 -11.41 11.13
N GLY A 247 0.97 -10.57 10.67
CA GLY A 247 0.52 -9.38 11.37
C GLY A 247 -0.98 -9.32 11.55
N GLY A 248 -1.39 -8.67 12.64
CA GLY A 248 -2.79 -8.54 12.98
C GLY A 248 -2.98 -7.92 14.34
N TYR A 249 -3.89 -8.49 15.15
CA TYR A 249 -4.13 -8.01 16.50
C TYR A 249 -4.63 -9.10 17.44
N VAL A 250 -4.49 -8.83 18.73
CA VAL A 250 -5.05 -9.64 19.82
C VAL A 250 -5.94 -8.77 20.69
N ASN A 251 -7.19 -9.16 20.85
CA ASN A 251 -8.13 -8.53 21.77
C ASN A 251 -8.05 -9.23 23.12
N LYS A 252 -7.67 -8.47 24.16
CA LYS A 252 -7.61 -8.90 25.54
C LYS A 252 -8.68 -8.15 26.33
N LEU A 253 -9.86 -8.80 26.55
CA LEU A 253 -11.01 -8.21 27.25
C LEU A 253 -11.49 -6.89 26.61
N GLU A 254 -11.00 -5.75 27.07
CA GLU A 254 -11.43 -4.42 26.64
C GLU A 254 -10.35 -3.70 25.77
N ASN A 255 -9.20 -4.34 25.54
CA ASN A 255 -8.07 -3.72 24.85
C ASN A 255 -7.56 -4.61 23.72
N SER A 256 -7.22 -4.03 22.57
CA SER A 256 -6.46 -4.76 21.56
C SER A 256 -5.04 -4.22 21.40
N SER A 257 -4.13 -5.14 21.15
CA SER A 257 -2.74 -4.87 20.83
C SER A 257 -2.47 -5.29 19.39
N GLY A 258 -1.74 -4.47 18.65
CA GLY A 258 -1.12 -4.88 17.39
C GLY A 258 -0.17 -6.05 17.66
N GLN A 259 -0.12 -6.98 16.73
CA GLN A 259 0.69 -8.18 16.84
C GLN A 259 1.49 -8.41 15.58
N LEU A 260 2.77 -8.76 15.76
CA LEU A 260 3.69 -9.25 14.74
C LEU A 260 4.29 -10.56 15.24
N ARG A 261 4.30 -11.60 14.40
CA ARG A 261 4.88 -12.91 14.72
C ARG A 261 5.77 -13.37 13.59
N VAL A 262 6.88 -13.99 13.94
CA VAL A 262 7.81 -14.63 13.01
C VAL A 262 7.83 -16.13 13.30
N TRP A 263 7.66 -16.89 12.24
CA TRP A 263 7.54 -18.35 12.27
C TRP A 263 8.57 -18.97 11.32
N GLN A 264 8.98 -20.20 11.61
CA GLN A 264 9.75 -21.03 10.71
C GLN A 264 8.98 -22.30 10.39
N PHE A 265 9.16 -22.80 9.18
CA PHE A 265 8.60 -24.05 8.68
C PHE A 265 9.75 -24.99 8.31
N ASP A 266 9.72 -26.23 8.80
CA ASP A 266 10.77 -27.24 8.57
C ASP A 266 10.37 -28.32 7.55
N GLY A 267 9.38 -28.03 6.70
CA GLY A 267 8.78 -28.98 5.76
C GLY A 267 7.66 -29.83 6.37
N ASN A 268 7.50 -29.83 7.71
CA ASN A 268 6.46 -30.59 8.40
C ASN A 268 5.75 -29.80 9.49
N ASN A 269 6.47 -28.94 10.22
CA ASN A 269 5.95 -28.24 11.38
C ASN A 269 6.21 -26.76 11.28
N VAL A 270 5.23 -25.96 11.71
CA VAL A 270 5.37 -24.50 11.91
C VAL A 270 5.68 -24.22 13.36
N SER A 271 6.75 -23.51 13.63
CA SER A 271 7.18 -23.10 14.96
C SER A 271 7.27 -21.59 15.10
N LEU A 272 6.79 -21.06 16.23
CA LEU A 272 6.94 -19.64 16.54
C LEU A 272 8.37 -19.36 16.97
N VAL A 273 9.07 -18.45 16.30
CA VAL A 273 10.41 -18.02 16.66
C VAL A 273 10.34 -16.86 17.65
N THR A 274 9.58 -15.82 17.30
CA THR A 274 9.40 -14.64 18.15
C THR A 274 8.10 -13.91 17.86
N ASN A 275 7.72 -13.00 18.75
CA ASN A 275 6.59 -12.10 18.53
C ASN A 275 6.80 -10.75 19.21
N ALA A 276 6.14 -9.73 18.67
CA ALA A 276 5.98 -8.43 19.29
C ALA A 276 4.48 -8.10 19.44
N GLU A 277 4.12 -7.53 20.58
CA GLU A 277 2.78 -6.99 20.82
C GLU A 277 2.92 -5.55 21.34
N TRP A 278 2.09 -4.64 20.83
CA TRP A 278 2.15 -3.23 21.25
C TRP A 278 0.80 -2.53 21.17
N ARG A 279 0.68 -1.47 21.95
CA ARG A 279 -0.42 -0.50 21.90
C ARG A 279 0.08 0.86 22.40
N MET A 280 -0.56 1.94 22.00
CA MET A 280 -0.13 3.28 22.40
C MET A 280 -0.62 3.65 23.79
N VAL A 281 -1.88 3.36 24.12
CA VAL A 281 -2.52 3.67 25.41
C VAL A 281 -3.39 2.53 25.89
N ASP A 282 -3.72 2.52 27.20
CA ASP A 282 -4.66 1.58 27.79
C ASP A 282 -6.13 2.08 27.74
N ALA A 283 -6.53 2.65 26.59
CA ALA A 283 -7.88 3.10 26.31
C ALA A 283 -8.48 2.26 25.16
N PHE A 284 -9.78 2.20 25.06
CA PHE A 284 -10.46 1.52 23.95
C PHE A 284 -11.07 2.56 22.99
N SER A 285 -11.12 2.22 21.72
CA SER A 285 -11.88 2.92 20.70
C SER A 285 -13.06 2.07 20.24
N LEU A 286 -14.09 2.72 19.72
CA LEU A 286 -15.23 2.05 19.09
C LEU A 286 -15.16 2.28 17.58
N ASP A 287 -15.48 1.24 16.78
CA ASP A 287 -15.75 1.45 15.38
C ASP A 287 -17.09 2.19 15.19
N MET A 288 -17.38 2.56 13.95
CA MET A 288 -18.58 3.29 13.60
C MET A 288 -19.87 2.47 13.79
N ALA A 289 -19.77 1.16 13.97
CA ALA A 289 -20.86 0.29 14.34
C ALA A 289 -20.99 0.09 15.86
N GLY A 290 -20.14 0.75 16.66
CA GLY A 290 -20.09 0.63 18.12
C GLY A 290 -19.39 -0.62 18.62
N ASN A 291 -18.64 -1.33 17.75
CA ASN A 291 -17.80 -2.43 18.18
C ASN A 291 -16.51 -1.87 18.79
N VAL A 292 -16.03 -2.51 19.84
CA VAL A 292 -14.71 -2.17 20.41
C VAL A 292 -13.65 -2.47 19.35
N LEU A 293 -13.11 -1.42 18.73
CA LEU A 293 -11.91 -1.53 17.94
C LEU A 293 -10.72 -1.55 18.86
N GLY A 294 -9.78 -2.38 18.51
CA GLY A 294 -8.54 -2.42 19.21
C GLY A 294 -7.83 -1.08 19.23
N ASN A 295 -7.06 -0.86 20.30
CA ASN A 295 -6.23 0.32 20.42
C ASN A 295 -5.13 0.36 19.37
N THR A 296 -4.72 -0.81 18.86
CA THR A 296 -3.72 -0.94 17.78
C THR A 296 -4.03 -2.17 16.94
N VAL A 297 -4.02 -2.00 15.63
CA VAL A 297 -4.26 -3.05 14.64
C VAL A 297 -3.21 -2.96 13.55
N VAL A 298 -2.61 -4.08 13.19
CA VAL A 298 -1.85 -4.25 11.94
C VAL A 298 -2.79 -4.75 10.86
N ASN A 299 -2.97 -3.97 9.81
CA ASN A 299 -3.81 -4.32 8.66
C ASN A 299 -3.00 -4.99 7.56
N ASN A 300 -1.77 -4.55 7.34
CA ASN A 300 -0.93 -5.04 6.25
C ASN A 300 0.54 -5.13 6.67
N ILE A 301 1.26 -6.06 6.05
CA ILE A 301 2.71 -6.26 6.18
C ILE A 301 3.31 -6.33 4.79
N LYS A 302 4.50 -5.75 4.65
CA LYS A 302 5.42 -5.99 3.53
C LYS A 302 6.81 -6.26 4.08
N VAL A 303 7.57 -7.04 3.32
CA VAL A 303 8.98 -7.35 3.58
C VAL A 303 9.78 -6.94 2.35
N ALA A 304 10.76 -6.09 2.54
CA ALA A 304 11.67 -5.64 1.48
C ALA A 304 12.91 -5.01 2.11
N ASP A 305 14.02 -5.01 1.39
CA ASP A 305 15.18 -4.16 1.66
C ASP A 305 14.79 -2.73 1.26
N VAL A 306 14.39 -1.90 2.25
CA VAL A 306 13.78 -0.58 2.03
C VAL A 306 14.84 0.53 2.07
N ASP A 307 15.96 0.31 2.74
CA ASP A 307 17.07 1.28 2.83
C ASP A 307 18.29 0.89 2.01
N SER A 308 18.18 -0.21 1.25
CA SER A 308 19.23 -0.72 0.36
C SER A 308 20.53 -1.12 1.08
N ASP A 309 20.44 -1.53 2.34
CA ASP A 309 21.57 -2.06 3.10
C ASP A 309 21.83 -3.55 2.82
N GLY A 310 20.88 -4.16 2.12
CA GLY A 310 20.90 -5.53 1.67
C GLY A 310 20.22 -6.51 2.61
N TYR A 311 19.70 -6.12 3.77
CA TYR A 311 18.85 -6.91 4.63
C TYR A 311 17.37 -6.58 4.37
N GLN A 312 16.47 -7.45 4.85
CA GLN A 312 15.04 -7.25 4.65
C GLN A 312 14.43 -6.63 5.90
N GLU A 313 13.76 -5.47 5.74
CA GLU A 313 12.94 -4.90 6.78
C GLU A 313 11.51 -5.45 6.72
N ILE A 314 10.89 -5.58 7.89
CA ILE A 314 9.46 -5.85 8.01
C ILE A 314 8.76 -4.51 8.21
N VAL A 315 7.91 -4.14 7.27
CA VAL A 315 7.11 -2.92 7.33
C VAL A 315 5.68 -3.28 7.69
N THR A 316 5.20 -2.76 8.84
CA THR A 316 3.82 -2.99 9.30
C THR A 316 3.01 -1.70 9.22
N GLY A 317 1.80 -1.78 8.66
CA GLY A 317 0.86 -0.67 8.56
C GLY A 317 -0.51 -0.98 9.10
N GLY A 318 -1.12 0.03 9.70
CA GLY A 318 -2.45 -0.09 10.29
C GLY A 318 -2.84 1.19 11.01
N PHE A 319 -3.37 1.07 12.21
CA PHE A 319 -3.70 2.22 13.04
C PHE A 319 -3.46 1.95 14.52
N THR A 320 -3.34 3.04 15.29
CA THR A 320 -3.31 3.02 16.75
C THR A 320 -4.18 4.15 17.30
N TYR A 321 -4.73 3.96 18.50
CA TYR A 321 -5.57 4.96 19.15
C TYR A 321 -4.79 5.65 20.29
N ASP A 322 -4.74 6.98 20.28
CA ASP A 322 -3.99 7.79 21.25
C ASP A 322 -4.81 8.23 22.48
N GLY A 323 -6.07 7.80 22.58
CA GLY A 323 -7.03 8.24 23.61
C GLY A 323 -7.99 9.31 23.12
N ALA A 324 -7.75 9.90 21.95
CA ALA A 324 -8.59 10.93 21.32
C ALA A 324 -8.88 10.66 19.86
N LYS A 325 -7.89 10.14 19.09
CA LYS A 325 -7.96 9.89 17.65
C LYS A 325 -7.40 8.52 17.29
N ALA A 326 -7.90 7.97 16.18
CA ALA A 326 -7.24 6.87 15.51
C ALA A 326 -6.18 7.43 14.55
N LEU A 327 -4.92 7.12 14.81
CA LEU A 327 -3.77 7.54 14.03
C LEU A 327 -3.36 6.41 13.09
N ALA A 328 -3.12 6.71 11.82
CA ALA A 328 -2.38 5.80 10.97
C ALA A 328 -1.02 5.51 11.61
N GLN A 329 -0.60 4.26 11.63
CA GLN A 329 0.67 3.84 12.19
C GLN A 329 1.42 2.99 11.18
N LEU A 330 2.66 3.40 10.87
CA LEU A 330 3.64 2.63 10.12
C LEU A 330 4.81 2.32 11.03
N ARG A 331 5.29 1.07 11.03
CA ARG A 331 6.48 0.67 11.78
C ARG A 331 7.43 -0.09 10.89
N ILE A 332 8.72 0.17 11.07
CA ILE A 332 9.82 -0.54 10.41
C ILE A 332 10.56 -1.35 11.46
N TRP A 333 10.77 -2.62 11.17
CA TRP A 333 11.38 -3.59 12.05
C TRP A 333 12.54 -4.26 11.34
N ASN A 334 13.62 -4.42 12.04
CA ASN A 334 14.77 -5.22 11.65
C ASN A 334 14.71 -6.59 12.34
N TRP A 335 15.19 -7.61 11.63
CA TRP A 335 15.32 -8.96 12.13
C TRP A 335 16.79 -9.31 12.31
N THR A 336 17.21 -9.62 13.53
CA THR A 336 18.61 -9.94 13.82
C THR A 336 18.70 -10.93 14.96
N ASN A 337 19.37 -12.06 14.77
CA ASN A 337 19.57 -13.10 15.80
C ASN A 337 18.25 -13.59 16.43
N ASN A 338 17.24 -13.81 15.63
CA ASN A 338 15.89 -14.22 16.06
C ASN A 338 15.17 -13.19 16.96
N ILE A 339 15.52 -11.93 16.86
CA ILE A 339 14.92 -10.82 17.61
C ILE A 339 14.35 -9.79 16.65
N LEU A 340 13.10 -9.40 16.90
CA LEU A 340 12.47 -8.25 16.26
C LEU A 340 12.90 -6.97 16.95
N ASN A 341 13.60 -6.08 16.25
CA ASN A 341 13.98 -4.76 16.72
C ASN A 341 13.15 -3.71 15.99
N LEU A 342 12.44 -2.88 16.76
CA LEU A 342 11.74 -1.73 16.20
C LEU A 342 12.76 -0.65 15.86
N GLU A 343 12.87 -0.25 14.60
CA GLU A 343 13.75 0.81 14.15
C GLU A 343 13.06 2.16 14.13
N GLU A 344 11.81 2.19 13.60
CA GLU A 344 11.04 3.43 13.50
C GLU A 344 9.55 3.17 13.72
N SER A 345 8.87 4.15 14.32
CA SER A 345 7.40 4.21 14.44
C SER A 345 6.93 5.59 14.02
N TYR A 346 6.13 5.64 12.98
CA TYR A 346 5.63 6.88 12.40
C TYR A 346 4.11 6.90 12.44
N GLU A 347 3.55 7.85 13.21
CA GLU A 347 2.12 8.03 13.37
C GLU A 347 1.68 9.38 12.80
N TRP A 348 0.51 9.39 12.15
CA TRP A 348 -0.11 10.63 11.68
C TRP A 348 -1.62 10.57 11.73
N ALA A 349 -2.23 11.74 11.81
CA ALA A 349 -3.67 11.93 11.71
C ALA A 349 -3.98 13.06 10.74
N THR A 350 -4.78 12.77 9.73
CA THR A 350 -5.33 13.78 8.80
C THR A 350 -6.71 14.22 9.27
N SER A 351 -7.45 13.38 9.99
CA SER A 351 -8.74 13.67 10.63
C SER A 351 -8.85 12.94 11.99
N ASP A 352 -10.06 12.71 12.48
CA ASP A 352 -10.29 12.01 13.75
C ASP A 352 -9.95 10.52 13.65
N ILE A 353 -10.17 9.93 12.47
CA ILE A 353 -9.78 8.58 12.12
C ILE A 353 -8.87 8.67 10.91
N THR A 354 -7.69 8.10 11.01
CA THR A 354 -6.76 7.90 9.89
C THR A 354 -6.19 6.48 10.01
N GLU A 355 -6.30 5.70 8.95
CA GLU A 355 -5.90 4.30 8.94
C GLU A 355 -5.14 3.95 7.67
N ILE A 356 -4.07 3.17 7.80
CA ILE A 356 -3.47 2.43 6.68
C ILE A 356 -4.26 1.13 6.48
N LYS A 357 -4.70 0.88 5.26
CA LYS A 357 -5.35 -0.37 4.87
C LYS A 357 -4.40 -1.31 4.13
N SER A 358 -3.50 -0.74 3.33
CA SER A 358 -2.55 -1.51 2.52
C SER A 358 -1.22 -0.78 2.36
N ILE A 359 -0.18 -1.57 2.10
CA ILE A 359 1.19 -1.12 1.82
C ILE A 359 1.65 -1.77 0.52
N SER A 360 2.39 -1.03 -0.29
CA SER A 360 3.26 -1.54 -1.34
C SER A 360 4.66 -0.93 -1.19
N ILE A 361 5.68 -1.61 -1.72
CA ILE A 361 7.06 -1.15 -1.63
C ILE A 361 7.68 -1.29 -3.02
N ALA A 362 8.12 -0.19 -3.59
CA ALA A 362 8.79 -0.12 -4.90
C ALA A 362 9.55 1.19 -5.04
N ASP A 363 10.50 1.25 -5.95
CA ASP A 363 11.13 2.48 -6.41
C ASP A 363 10.16 3.19 -7.38
N VAL A 364 9.29 4.06 -6.82
CA VAL A 364 8.21 4.70 -7.59
C VAL A 364 8.61 6.02 -8.23
N ASP A 365 9.78 6.56 -7.89
CA ASP A 365 10.33 7.79 -8.50
C ASP A 365 11.61 7.54 -9.31
N SER A 366 12.01 6.27 -9.44
CA SER A 366 13.17 5.82 -10.22
C SER A 366 14.49 6.43 -9.75
N ASP A 367 14.62 6.72 -8.44
CA ASP A 367 15.83 7.25 -7.84
C ASP A 367 16.81 6.13 -7.39
N GLY A 368 16.38 4.87 -7.48
CA GLY A 368 17.14 3.66 -7.11
C GLY A 368 16.90 3.20 -5.66
N ASN A 369 16.12 3.95 -4.86
CA ASN A 369 15.70 3.56 -3.53
C ASN A 369 14.22 3.18 -3.56
N LYS A 370 13.79 2.31 -2.65
CA LYS A 370 12.39 1.92 -2.58
C LYS A 370 11.62 2.84 -1.62
N GLU A 371 10.41 3.21 -2.02
CA GLU A 371 9.46 3.90 -1.19
C GLU A 371 8.46 2.94 -0.57
N VAL A 372 7.98 3.32 0.62
CA VAL A 372 6.81 2.72 1.26
C VAL A 372 5.57 3.50 0.81
N VAL A 373 4.73 2.87 0.02
CA VAL A 373 3.49 3.44 -0.48
C VAL A 373 2.33 2.91 0.35
N THR A 374 1.54 3.79 0.97
CA THR A 374 0.39 3.40 1.80
C THR A 374 -0.91 3.90 1.22
N SER A 375 -1.95 3.07 1.26
CA SER A 375 -3.33 3.46 0.95
C SER A 375 -4.23 3.21 2.16
N GLY A 376 -5.21 4.09 2.35
CA GLY A 376 -6.11 3.99 3.47
C GLY A 376 -7.27 4.98 3.44
N LEU A 377 -7.78 5.29 4.60
CA LEU A 377 -8.86 6.24 4.75
C LEU A 377 -8.58 7.26 5.85
N THR A 378 -9.22 8.43 5.71
CA THR A 378 -9.31 9.45 6.74
C THR A 378 -10.75 9.99 6.82
N CYS A 379 -11.30 10.12 8.03
CA CYS A 379 -12.66 10.62 8.24
C CYS A 379 -12.87 11.17 9.65
N GLY A 380 -13.90 12.01 9.82
CA GLY A 380 -14.39 12.41 11.12
C GLY A 380 -15.22 11.29 11.79
N TYR A 381 -15.41 11.36 13.11
CA TYR A 381 -16.25 10.37 13.83
C TYR A 381 -17.71 10.34 13.33
N ASP A 382 -18.21 11.47 12.84
CA ASP A 382 -19.60 11.60 12.37
C ASP A 382 -19.76 11.40 10.84
N SER A 383 -18.71 10.95 10.13
CA SER A 383 -18.63 10.98 8.66
C SER A 383 -19.70 10.17 7.92
N PHE A 384 -20.39 9.26 8.62
CA PHE A 384 -21.47 8.43 8.06
C PHE A 384 -22.86 8.98 8.35
N SER A 385 -22.99 10.14 9.02
CA SER A 385 -24.27 10.83 9.10
C SER A 385 -24.56 11.58 7.79
N GLU A 386 -25.84 11.68 7.37
CA GLU A 386 -26.24 12.38 6.13
C GLU A 386 -25.72 13.84 6.06
N ASN A 387 -25.49 14.47 7.21
CA ASN A 387 -25.05 15.86 7.33
C ASN A 387 -23.62 15.97 7.85
N ALA A 388 -22.79 14.93 7.76
CA ALA A 388 -21.43 14.98 8.27
C ALA A 388 -20.60 16.06 7.57
N PRO A 389 -19.96 16.95 8.33
CA PRO A 389 -19.09 17.98 7.74
C PRO A 389 -17.78 17.43 7.20
N ASP A 390 -17.37 16.25 7.68
CA ASP A 390 -16.08 15.61 7.35
C ASP A 390 -16.33 14.17 6.88
N LYS A 391 -16.62 14.05 5.58
CA LYS A 391 -16.87 12.76 4.94
C LYS A 391 -15.57 11.98 4.75
N SER A 392 -15.68 10.65 4.60
CA SER A 392 -14.51 9.81 4.39
C SER A 392 -13.79 10.15 3.09
N ARG A 393 -12.46 10.15 3.16
CA ARG A 393 -11.54 10.36 2.04
C ARG A 393 -10.57 9.21 1.96
N ALA A 394 -10.19 8.82 0.77
CA ALA A 394 -9.03 7.96 0.60
C ALA A 394 -7.76 8.78 0.76
N GLU A 395 -6.75 8.16 1.33
CA GLU A 395 -5.41 8.73 1.50
C GLU A 395 -4.38 7.81 0.83
N LEU A 396 -3.54 8.37 -0.02
CA LEU A 396 -2.33 7.77 -0.56
C LEU A 396 -1.15 8.55 0.00
N LYS A 397 -0.17 7.86 0.56
CA LYS A 397 1.03 8.50 1.09
C LYS A 397 2.27 7.72 0.65
N ILE A 398 3.28 8.44 0.20
CA ILE A 398 4.58 7.91 -0.22
C ILE A 398 5.61 8.36 0.80
N LEU A 399 6.31 7.40 1.38
CA LEU A 399 7.30 7.63 2.43
C LEU A 399 8.64 7.01 2.02
N SER A 400 9.71 7.66 2.36
CA SER A 400 11.08 7.22 2.13
C SER A 400 11.74 6.89 3.46
N TRP A 401 12.45 5.76 3.52
CA TRP A 401 13.24 5.30 4.65
C TRP A 401 14.71 5.27 4.25
N ASN A 402 15.59 5.76 5.09
CA ASN A 402 17.03 5.85 4.82
C ASN A 402 17.87 5.10 5.88
N GLY A 403 17.30 4.10 6.54
CA GLY A 403 17.96 3.35 7.61
C GLY A 403 18.01 4.09 8.96
N ASN A 404 17.47 5.32 9.04
CA ASN A 404 17.50 6.10 10.30
C ASN A 404 16.28 6.99 10.50
N THR A 405 15.65 7.44 9.43
CA THR A 405 14.53 8.39 9.50
C THR A 405 13.52 8.09 8.40
N LEU A 406 12.26 7.95 8.79
CA LEU A 406 11.13 7.84 7.89
C LEU A 406 10.59 9.24 7.59
N SER A 407 10.49 9.59 6.32
CA SER A 407 9.99 10.89 5.88
C SER A 407 8.90 10.76 4.83
N SER A 408 7.89 11.63 4.90
CA SER A 408 6.85 11.69 3.87
C SER A 408 7.36 12.46 2.66
N LYS A 409 7.45 11.81 1.49
CA LYS A 409 7.76 12.44 0.20
C LYS A 409 6.52 13.15 -0.34
N LEU A 410 5.45 12.41 -0.57
CA LEU A 410 4.23 12.89 -1.21
C LEU A 410 2.98 12.33 -0.53
N SER A 411 1.86 13.01 -0.73
CA SER A 411 0.55 12.49 -0.35
C SER A 411 -0.54 13.04 -1.25
N ALA A 412 -1.56 12.22 -1.50
CA ALA A 412 -2.80 12.62 -2.13
C ALA A 412 -3.99 12.20 -1.25
N ASN A 413 -4.98 13.08 -1.18
CA ASN A 413 -6.26 12.79 -0.56
C ASN A 413 -7.36 13.10 -1.57
N TRP A 414 -8.26 12.17 -1.78
CA TRP A 414 -9.38 12.39 -2.68
C TRP A 414 -10.70 11.99 -2.06
N MET A 415 -11.74 12.58 -2.60
CA MET A 415 -13.11 12.27 -2.27
C MET A 415 -13.85 12.00 -3.57
N ALA A 416 -14.67 10.98 -3.58
CA ALA A 416 -15.57 10.68 -4.67
C ALA A 416 -16.96 10.37 -4.09
N GLY A 417 -18.00 10.82 -4.78
CA GLY A 417 -19.38 10.66 -4.31
C GLY A 417 -19.62 11.25 -2.92
N GLU A 418 -20.21 10.47 -2.04
CA GLU A 418 -20.52 10.84 -0.65
C GLU A 418 -19.42 10.46 0.34
N GLY A 419 -18.37 9.82 -0.13
CA GLY A 419 -17.18 9.39 0.62
C GLY A 419 -16.45 8.30 -0.12
N VAL A 420 -15.18 8.11 0.17
CA VAL A 420 -14.33 7.10 -0.46
C VAL A 420 -13.39 6.48 0.55
N CYS A 421 -13.01 5.23 0.33
CA CYS A 421 -12.03 4.49 1.11
C CYS A 421 -11.05 3.80 0.17
N GLY A 422 -9.74 4.04 0.32
CA GLY A 422 -8.70 3.30 -0.34
C GLY A 422 -8.43 1.99 0.41
N TRP A 423 -8.82 0.86 -0.15
CA TRP A 423 -8.68 -0.44 0.49
C TRP A 423 -7.36 -1.10 0.22
N ASN A 424 -6.83 -0.95 -1.02
CA ASN A 424 -5.58 -1.61 -1.38
C ASN A 424 -4.71 -0.72 -2.27
N VAL A 425 -3.40 -1.01 -2.26
CA VAL A 425 -2.42 -0.41 -3.15
C VAL A 425 -1.46 -1.48 -3.67
N GLY A 426 -1.15 -1.39 -4.95
CA GLY A 426 -0.13 -2.19 -5.64
C GLY A 426 0.77 -1.27 -6.45
N THR A 427 1.94 -1.74 -6.80
CA THR A 427 2.91 -1.02 -7.61
C THR A 427 3.49 -1.94 -8.69
N GLY A 428 3.75 -1.41 -9.85
CA GLY A 428 4.38 -2.13 -10.97
C GLY A 428 4.40 -1.26 -12.22
N ASP A 429 5.33 -1.54 -13.11
CA ASP A 429 5.33 -0.99 -14.47
C ASP A 429 4.19 -1.68 -15.24
N VAL A 430 3.01 -1.04 -15.29
CA VAL A 430 1.78 -1.63 -15.86
C VAL A 430 1.53 -1.21 -17.30
N ASP A 431 2.36 -0.31 -17.85
CA ASP A 431 2.29 0.09 -19.27
C ASP A 431 3.58 -0.17 -20.05
N ASN A 432 4.57 -0.80 -19.39
CA ASN A 432 5.87 -1.15 -19.96
C ASN A 432 6.69 0.05 -20.45
N ASP A 433 6.56 1.21 -19.81
CA ASP A 433 7.37 2.39 -20.13
C ASP A 433 8.67 2.45 -19.33
N GLY A 434 8.84 1.59 -18.33
CA GLY A 434 10.00 1.45 -17.44
C GLY A 434 9.88 2.26 -16.14
N ALA A 435 8.82 3.04 -15.95
CA ALA A 435 8.47 3.64 -14.68
C ALA A 435 7.55 2.69 -13.87
N VAL A 436 7.44 2.93 -12.58
CA VAL A 436 6.56 2.15 -11.72
C VAL A 436 5.31 2.97 -11.39
N GLU A 437 4.15 2.49 -11.82
CA GLU A 437 2.87 3.08 -11.46
C GLU A 437 2.42 2.60 -10.09
N ILE A 438 1.60 3.44 -9.45
CA ILE A 438 0.88 3.13 -8.22
C ILE A 438 -0.57 2.88 -8.57
N VAL A 439 -1.07 1.70 -8.28
CA VAL A 439 -2.48 1.33 -8.50
C VAL A 439 -3.20 1.31 -7.16
N THR A 440 -4.25 2.11 -7.02
CA THR A 440 -5.11 2.11 -5.83
C THR A 440 -6.49 1.59 -6.18
N VAL A 441 -7.04 0.75 -5.31
CA VAL A 441 -8.42 0.28 -5.42
C VAL A 441 -9.16 0.50 -4.12
N GLY A 442 -10.44 0.82 -4.24
CA GLY A 442 -11.26 1.12 -3.11
C GLY A 442 -12.75 1.07 -3.41
N CYS A 443 -13.52 1.74 -2.60
CA CYS A 443 -14.92 1.97 -2.86
C CYS A 443 -15.33 3.41 -2.59
N MET A 444 -16.22 3.89 -3.42
CA MET A 444 -16.84 5.19 -3.36
C MET A 444 -18.31 5.03 -2.97
N TYR A 445 -18.80 5.87 -2.07
CA TYR A 445 -20.20 5.87 -1.64
C TYR A 445 -21.00 6.85 -2.50
N VAL A 446 -22.06 6.35 -3.14
CA VAL A 446 -23.02 7.12 -3.95
C VAL A 446 -24.42 6.66 -3.62
N ASP A 447 -25.33 7.55 -3.18
CA ASP A 447 -26.70 7.23 -2.82
C ASP A 447 -26.81 6.04 -1.83
N ASN A 448 -25.94 6.00 -0.81
CA ASN A 448 -25.79 4.88 0.14
C ASN A 448 -25.33 3.54 -0.49
N LEU A 449 -24.75 3.57 -1.67
CA LEU A 449 -24.17 2.44 -2.37
C LEU A 449 -22.66 2.56 -2.36
N CYS A 450 -21.96 1.45 -2.55
CA CYS A 450 -20.51 1.41 -2.63
C CYS A 450 -20.12 0.93 -4.03
N ASP A 451 -19.66 1.87 -4.86
CA ASP A 451 -19.12 1.58 -6.18
C ASP A 451 -17.58 1.42 -6.12
N PRO A 452 -17.01 0.52 -6.89
CA PRO A 452 -15.56 0.38 -6.96
C PRO A 452 -14.90 1.63 -7.54
N ASP A 453 -13.73 1.98 -6.96
CA ASP A 453 -12.85 3.08 -7.38
C ASP A 453 -11.46 2.51 -7.66
N LEU A 454 -11.01 2.51 -8.92
CA LEU A 454 -9.67 2.14 -9.34
C LEU A 454 -8.97 3.37 -9.89
N ARG A 455 -7.76 3.63 -9.44
CA ARG A 455 -6.94 4.73 -9.92
C ARG A 455 -5.52 4.27 -10.19
N ILE A 456 -4.93 4.81 -11.25
CA ILE A 456 -3.52 4.65 -11.58
C ILE A 456 -2.87 6.01 -11.45
N TRP A 457 -1.73 6.03 -10.77
CA TRP A 457 -0.95 7.21 -10.48
C TRP A 457 0.48 7.00 -10.94
N SER A 458 1.10 8.05 -11.46
CA SER A 458 2.53 8.08 -11.76
C SER A 458 3.24 9.19 -10.99
N LEU A 459 4.53 9.00 -10.79
CA LEU A 459 5.43 10.10 -10.52
C LEU A 459 6.18 10.39 -11.82
N PRO A 460 6.15 11.64 -12.30
CA PRO A 460 6.98 11.97 -13.46
C PRO A 460 8.42 11.64 -13.10
N ALA A 461 9.05 10.80 -13.94
CA ALA A 461 10.45 10.47 -13.79
C ALA A 461 11.21 11.78 -13.56
N GLU A 462 12.00 11.87 -12.49
CA GLU A 462 12.92 12.98 -12.38
C GLU A 462 13.64 13.06 -13.73
N SER A 463 13.35 14.12 -14.48
CA SER A 463 14.08 14.28 -15.73
C SER A 463 15.54 14.19 -15.32
N SER A 464 16.20 13.11 -15.70
CA SER A 464 17.63 12.94 -15.52
C SER A 464 18.34 13.95 -16.43
N THR A 465 18.01 15.20 -16.26
CA THR A 465 18.91 16.27 -16.48
C THR A 465 19.96 16.17 -15.38
N SER A 466 20.73 15.06 -15.38
CA SER A 466 22.14 15.21 -15.30
C SER A 466 22.51 16.10 -16.49
N ALA A 467 21.97 17.30 -16.53
CA ALA A 467 22.63 18.41 -17.10
C ALA A 467 23.97 18.36 -16.36
N SER A 468 24.90 17.64 -16.95
CA SER A 468 26.30 17.92 -16.78
C SER A 468 26.37 19.41 -17.13
N PHE A 469 26.13 20.23 -16.11
CA PHE A 469 26.21 21.67 -16.26
C PHE A 469 27.64 21.99 -16.64
N PRO A 470 27.96 22.13 -17.96
CA PRO A 470 29.18 22.80 -18.34
C PRO A 470 29.13 24.25 -17.87
N TYR A 471 28.00 24.66 -17.20
CA TYR A 471 27.73 26.01 -16.73
C TYR A 471 28.19 26.31 -15.28
N ILE A 472 28.45 25.31 -14.42
CA ILE A 472 28.99 25.61 -13.08
C ILE A 472 30.31 26.38 -13.17
N PRO A 473 31.28 26.03 -14.03
CA PRO A 473 32.46 26.87 -14.24
C PRO A 473 32.14 28.24 -14.84
N ALA A 474 31.14 28.34 -15.71
CA ALA A 474 30.74 29.60 -16.32
C ALA A 474 30.00 30.52 -15.35
N VAL A 475 29.17 29.99 -14.45
CA VAL A 475 28.49 30.76 -13.40
C VAL A 475 29.49 31.22 -12.34
N ILE A 476 30.42 30.37 -11.92
CA ILE A 476 31.48 30.75 -11.00
C ILE A 476 32.43 31.77 -11.67
N ALA A 477 32.81 31.57 -12.94
CA ALA A 477 33.62 32.54 -13.69
C ALA A 477 32.86 33.88 -13.86
N GLY A 478 31.56 33.85 -14.16
CA GLY A 478 30.72 35.04 -14.26
C GLY A 478 30.65 35.82 -12.95
N THR A 479 30.43 35.15 -11.81
CA THR A 479 30.39 35.78 -10.48
C THR A 479 31.77 36.34 -10.08
N VAL A 480 32.87 35.63 -10.36
CA VAL A 480 34.22 36.10 -10.08
C VAL A 480 34.57 37.33 -10.96
N ILE A 481 34.22 37.32 -12.25
CA ILE A 481 34.39 38.46 -13.15
C ILE A 481 33.58 39.68 -12.68
N THR A 482 32.36 39.46 -12.26
CA THR A 482 31.49 40.57 -11.74
C THR A 482 32.07 41.16 -10.45
N ILE A 483 32.55 40.34 -9.53
CA ILE A 483 33.23 40.80 -8.31
C ILE A 483 34.51 41.56 -8.65
N LEU A 484 35.31 41.10 -9.57
CA LEU A 484 36.56 41.75 -10.02
C LEU A 484 36.25 43.10 -10.69
N VAL A 485 35.22 43.18 -11.53
CA VAL A 485 34.78 44.45 -12.16
C VAL A 485 34.29 45.44 -11.12
N VAL A 486 33.54 45.00 -10.13
CA VAL A 486 33.05 45.84 -9.03
C VAL A 486 34.22 46.35 -8.17
N LEU A 487 35.15 45.48 -7.84
CA LEU A 487 36.34 45.87 -7.06
C LEU A 487 37.27 46.84 -7.83
N THR A 488 37.45 46.63 -9.12
CA THR A 488 38.26 47.55 -9.96
C THR A 488 37.58 48.90 -10.13
N LEU A 489 36.28 48.95 -10.36
CA LEU A 489 35.52 50.19 -10.42
C LEU A 489 35.56 50.94 -9.06
N HIS A 490 35.44 50.25 -7.96
CA HIS A 490 35.54 50.82 -6.62
C HIS A 490 36.93 51.43 -6.36
N PHE A 491 37.98 50.73 -6.80
CA PHE A 491 39.36 51.20 -6.69
C PHE A 491 39.63 52.49 -7.57
N PHE A 492 39.06 52.52 -8.79
CA PHE A 492 39.18 53.69 -9.68
C PHE A 492 38.40 54.90 -9.15
N ILE A 493 37.23 54.69 -8.56
CA ILE A 493 36.42 55.77 -7.96
C ILE A 493 37.15 56.36 -6.73
N ARG A 494 37.80 55.51 -5.91
CA ARG A 494 38.59 55.99 -4.76
C ARG A 494 39.88 56.75 -5.10
N ARG A 495 40.44 56.57 -6.31
CA ARG A 495 41.63 57.29 -6.76
C ARG A 495 41.34 58.62 -7.42
N ARG A 496 40.08 58.96 -7.69
CA ARG A 496 39.67 60.21 -8.31
C ARG A 496 38.89 61.17 -7.34
N GLY A 497 38.79 60.83 -6.12
CA GLY A 497 38.35 61.66 -5.01
C GLY A 497 39.55 61.90 -4.06
#